data_96b44cfd34799035ac7c7eea578d2da5
#
_entry.id   96b44cfd34799035ac7c7eea578d2da5
#
_cell.length_a   1.000
_cell.length_b   1.000
_cell.length_c   1.000
_cell.angle_alpha   90.00
_cell.angle_beta   90.00
_cell.angle_gamma   90.00
#
_symmetry.space_group_name_H-M   'P 1'
#
loop_
_entity.id
_entity.type
_entity.pdbx_description
1 polymer ?
#
loop_
_entity_poly.entity_id
_entity_poly.type
_entity_poly.pdbx_seq_one_letter_code
_entity_poly.pdbx_strand_id
1 'polypeptide(L)'
;MSERRRFVRGEFHARTELSQGPFIWPVELLELSLKGLLITTPEPWLGAPDQPFMADIHLSPDAEIKMEVRLAHDDHGHLGFVCEHIDLASIAHLRRLIELNLGDPKELERELKALIHI
;
A
#
# COMPACT_ATOMS: atom_id res chain seq x y z
N MET A 1 13.65 3.65 -15.06
CA MET A 1 13.40 2.53 -14.57
C MET A 1 13.81 2.16 -13.24
N SER A 2 14.89 2.58 -12.74
CA SER A 2 15.37 2.06 -11.49
C SER A 2 14.50 2.43 -10.31
N GLU A 3 13.81 3.53 -10.35
CA GLU A 3 12.99 3.87 -9.22
C GLU A 3 11.83 2.93 -9.02
N ARG A 4 11.50 2.17 -10.05
CA ARG A 4 10.40 1.24 -9.91
C ARG A 4 10.74 0.01 -9.11
N ARG A 5 11.98 -0.22 -8.84
CA ARG A 5 12.38 -1.37 -8.05
C ARG A 5 11.93 -1.29 -6.62
N ARG A 6 11.48 -0.12 -6.17
CA ARG A 6 11.03 0.05 -4.80
C ARG A 6 9.59 -0.38 -4.60
N PHE A 7 8.91 -0.77 -5.66
CA PHE A 7 7.50 -1.12 -5.59
C PHE A 7 7.28 -2.55 -6.00
N VAL A 8 6.37 -3.21 -5.30
CA VAL A 8 5.91 -4.53 -5.69
C VAL A 8 4.86 -4.32 -6.76
N ARG A 9 5.09 -4.88 -7.92
CA ARG A 9 4.24 -4.61 -9.06
C ARG A 9 3.63 -5.86 -9.63
N GLY A 10 2.75 -5.64 -10.50
CA GLY A 10 2.16 -6.47 -11.51
C GLY A 10 1.92 -7.91 -11.27
N GLU A 11 2.92 -8.67 -11.10
CA GLU A 11 2.72 -10.08 -10.89
C GLU A 11 2.26 -10.42 -9.51
N PHE A 12 2.19 -9.44 -8.66
CA PHE A 12 1.80 -9.64 -7.27
C PHE A 12 0.29 -9.52 -7.18
N HIS A 13 -0.35 -10.62 -6.81
CA HIS A 13 -1.80 -10.64 -6.70
C HIS A 13 -2.21 -10.88 -5.26
N ALA A 14 -2.62 -9.86 -4.58
CA ALA A 14 -3.10 -9.98 -3.22
C ALA A 14 -4.46 -9.32 -3.14
N ARG A 15 -5.39 -9.98 -2.48
CA ARG A 15 -6.70 -9.40 -2.26
C ARG A 15 -6.54 -8.14 -1.42
N THR A 16 -7.02 -7.03 -1.93
CA THR A 16 -6.84 -5.74 -1.28
C THR A 16 -8.20 -5.07 -1.13
N GLU A 17 -8.42 -4.50 0.04
CA GLU A 17 -9.65 -3.76 0.33
C GLU A 17 -9.29 -2.40 0.87
N LEU A 18 -10.01 -1.41 0.41
CA LEU A 18 -9.88 -0.05 0.91
C LEU A 18 -11.17 0.28 1.63
N SER A 19 -11.09 0.86 2.83
CA SER A 19 -12.29 1.19 3.57
C SER A 19 -12.24 2.61 4.10
N GLN A 20 -13.41 3.19 4.27
CA GLN A 20 -13.57 4.51 4.85
C GLN A 20 -15.00 4.62 5.36
N GLY A 21 -15.16 4.81 6.68
CA GLY A 21 -16.49 4.85 7.28
C GLY A 21 -17.23 3.55 7.00
N PRO A 22 -18.45 3.63 6.50
CA PRO A 22 -19.22 2.42 6.21
C PRO A 22 -18.88 1.77 4.87
N PHE A 23 -17.98 2.39 4.09
CA PHE A 23 -17.68 1.92 2.74
C PHE A 23 -16.49 0.98 2.74
N ILE A 24 -16.59 -0.10 1.98
CA ILE A 24 -15.49 -1.01 1.74
C ILE A 24 -15.45 -1.28 0.24
N TRP A 25 -14.29 -1.03 -0.36
CA TRP A 25 -14.11 -1.26 -1.80
C TRP A 25 -13.07 -2.34 -2.02
N PRO A 26 -13.42 -3.46 -2.67
CA PRO A 26 -12.38 -4.35 -3.18
C PRO A 26 -11.67 -3.64 -4.33
N VAL A 27 -10.35 -3.62 -4.30
CA VAL A 27 -9.58 -2.85 -5.26
C VAL A 27 -8.47 -3.69 -5.85
N GLU A 28 -8.01 -3.28 -7.02
CA GLU A 28 -6.88 -3.91 -7.67
C GLU A 28 -5.61 -3.17 -7.28
N LEU A 29 -4.71 -3.86 -6.62
CA LEU A 29 -3.45 -3.29 -6.16
C LEU A 29 -2.45 -3.31 -7.30
N LEU A 30 -1.93 -2.14 -7.66
CA LEU A 30 -0.97 -2.02 -8.75
C LEU A 30 0.45 -1.92 -8.24
N GLU A 31 0.68 -1.17 -7.18
CA GLU A 31 2.00 -0.99 -6.59
C GLU A 31 1.89 -0.87 -5.09
N LEU A 32 2.88 -1.37 -4.38
CA LEU A 32 2.90 -1.33 -2.92
C LEU A 32 4.33 -1.04 -2.46
N SER A 33 4.47 -0.13 -1.50
CA SER A 33 5.75 0.17 -0.90
C SER A 33 5.55 0.56 0.55
N LEU A 34 6.64 0.80 1.26
CA LEU A 34 6.55 1.28 2.64
C LEU A 34 5.95 2.66 2.72
N LYS A 35 5.91 3.39 1.63
CA LYS A 35 5.40 4.76 1.63
C LYS A 35 3.93 4.84 1.24
N GLY A 36 3.36 3.79 0.67
CA GLY A 36 1.98 3.83 0.25
C GLY A 36 1.65 2.83 -0.82
N LEU A 37 0.59 3.09 -1.55
CA LEU A 37 0.12 2.15 -2.56
C LEU A 37 -0.55 2.87 -3.72
N LEU A 38 -0.65 2.15 -4.83
CA LEU A 38 -1.35 2.61 -6.02
C LEU A 38 -2.37 1.56 -6.39
N ILE A 39 -3.59 1.98 -6.64
CA ILE A 39 -4.67 1.06 -7.01
C ILE A 39 -5.40 1.60 -8.23
N THR A 40 -6.16 0.71 -8.87
CA THR A 40 -7.11 1.11 -9.89
C THR A 40 -8.32 1.74 -9.19
N THR A 41 -8.84 2.82 -9.74
CA THR A 41 -9.99 3.49 -9.14
C THR A 41 -11.21 2.56 -9.16
N PRO A 42 -11.77 2.24 -8.00
CA PRO A 42 -12.97 1.40 -7.98
C PRO A 42 -14.18 2.18 -8.44
N GLU A 43 -15.20 1.47 -8.89
CA GLU A 43 -16.43 2.11 -9.37
C GLU A 43 -17.62 1.51 -8.65
N PRO A 44 -18.50 2.36 -8.11
CA PRO A 44 -18.39 3.82 -8.07
C PRO A 44 -17.38 4.26 -7.03
N TRP A 45 -16.70 5.37 -7.25
CA TRP A 45 -15.74 5.89 -6.30
C TRP A 45 -16.42 6.97 -5.47
N LEU A 46 -16.63 6.67 -4.20
CA LEU A 46 -17.35 7.55 -3.30
C LEU A 46 -16.52 7.96 -2.08
N GLY A 47 -15.23 7.76 -2.14
CA GLY A 47 -14.37 8.10 -1.03
C GLY A 47 -14.21 9.59 -0.84
N ALA A 48 -14.09 10.02 0.41
CA ALA A 48 -13.87 11.42 0.77
C ALA A 48 -12.36 11.68 0.78
N PRO A 49 -11.85 12.50 -0.16
CA PRO A 49 -10.39 12.64 -0.31
C PRO A 49 -9.70 13.34 0.85
N ASP A 50 -10.44 14.05 1.68
CA ASP A 50 -9.86 14.77 2.81
C ASP A 50 -9.89 13.96 4.10
N GLN A 51 -10.32 12.70 4.05
CA GLN A 51 -10.37 11.82 5.21
C GLN A 51 -9.44 10.64 5.00
N PRO A 52 -8.92 10.06 6.08
CA PRO A 52 -8.05 8.89 5.92
C PRO A 52 -8.83 7.65 5.51
N PHE A 53 -8.10 6.73 4.90
CA PHE A 53 -8.63 5.43 4.50
C PHE A 53 -7.84 4.33 5.19
N MET A 54 -8.41 3.15 5.28
CA MET A 54 -7.69 1.99 5.76
C MET A 54 -7.49 1.04 4.59
N ALA A 55 -6.24 0.70 4.31
CA ALA A 55 -5.91 -0.27 3.28
C ALA A 55 -5.58 -1.59 3.94
N ASP A 56 -6.16 -2.67 3.43
CA ASP A 56 -6.01 -4.00 4.00
C ASP A 56 -5.58 -4.93 2.88
N ILE A 57 -4.35 -5.40 2.94
CA ILE A 57 -3.77 -6.24 1.90
C ILE A 57 -3.59 -7.65 2.46
N HIS A 58 -4.28 -8.62 1.89
CA HIS A 58 -4.23 -10.00 2.36
C HIS A 58 -3.21 -10.79 1.55
N LEU A 59 -2.05 -11.03 2.14
CA LEU A 59 -0.98 -11.75 1.47
C LEU A 59 -1.22 -13.26 1.52
N SER A 60 -1.74 -13.72 2.63
CA SER A 60 -2.06 -15.14 2.85
C SER A 60 -3.04 -15.18 4.01
N PRO A 61 -3.60 -16.35 4.35
CA PRO A 61 -4.48 -16.42 5.51
C PRO A 61 -3.83 -15.96 6.80
N ASP A 62 -2.50 -16.09 6.89
CA ASP A 62 -1.77 -15.75 8.11
C ASP A 62 -1.02 -14.42 8.03
N ALA A 63 -1.05 -13.75 6.89
CA ALA A 63 -0.26 -12.54 6.73
C ALA A 63 -1.10 -11.45 6.08
N GLU A 64 -1.27 -10.36 6.80
CA GLU A 64 -2.11 -9.27 6.38
C GLU A 64 -1.40 -7.95 6.66
N ILE A 65 -1.45 -7.02 5.73
CA ILE A 65 -0.87 -5.70 5.90
C ILE A 65 -2.02 -4.72 6.02
N LYS A 66 -2.05 -3.98 7.11
CA LYS A 66 -3.04 -2.93 7.32
C LYS A 66 -2.32 -1.61 7.46
N MET A 67 -2.73 -0.61 6.71
CA MET A 67 -2.13 0.70 6.85
C MET A 67 -3.19 1.78 6.70
N GLU A 68 -3.05 2.81 7.50
CA GLU A 68 -3.88 4.00 7.36
C GLU A 68 -3.24 4.88 6.31
N VAL A 69 -4.00 5.26 5.29
CA VAL A 69 -3.46 5.96 4.14
C VAL A 69 -4.29 7.18 3.83
N ARG A 70 -3.68 8.12 3.12
CA ARG A 70 -4.35 9.34 2.69
C ARG A 70 -4.19 9.47 1.19
N LEU A 71 -5.27 9.85 0.52
CA LEU A 71 -5.26 10.00 -0.93
C LEU A 71 -4.32 11.13 -1.34
N ALA A 72 -3.40 10.84 -2.23
CA ALA A 72 -2.42 11.81 -2.73
C ALA A 72 -2.59 12.09 -4.22
N HIS A 73 -3.02 11.11 -4.99
CA HIS A 73 -3.19 11.27 -6.43
C HIS A 73 -4.47 10.62 -6.90
N ASP A 74 -5.18 11.28 -7.80
CA ASP A 74 -6.40 10.76 -8.41
C ASP A 74 -6.29 11.13 -9.88
N ASP A 75 -5.81 10.19 -10.70
CA ASP A 75 -5.41 10.55 -12.03
C ASP A 75 -5.43 9.33 -12.95
N HIS A 76 -6.01 9.50 -14.15
CA HIS A 76 -5.97 8.48 -15.19
C HIS A 76 -6.50 7.11 -14.76
N GLY A 77 -7.52 7.10 -13.93
CA GLY A 77 -8.11 5.84 -13.49
C GLY A 77 -7.34 5.16 -12.38
N HIS A 78 -6.39 5.84 -11.77
CA HIS A 78 -5.57 5.32 -10.68
C HIS A 78 -5.67 6.22 -9.46
N LEU A 79 -5.60 5.61 -8.29
CA LEU A 79 -5.56 6.34 -7.03
C LEU A 79 -4.25 6.00 -6.32
N GLY A 80 -3.51 7.03 -5.97
CA GLY A 80 -2.27 6.87 -5.21
C GLY A 80 -2.46 7.35 -3.80
N PHE A 81 -1.99 6.55 -2.85
CA PHE A 81 -2.14 6.82 -1.43
C PHE A 81 -0.80 6.84 -0.72
N VAL A 82 -0.68 7.71 0.27
CA VAL A 82 0.50 7.80 1.11
C VAL A 82 0.18 7.16 2.45
N CYS A 83 1.10 6.32 2.94
CA CYS A 83 0.92 5.67 4.23
C CYS A 83 1.15 6.67 5.35
N GLU A 84 0.19 6.76 6.28
CA GLU A 84 0.32 7.63 7.44
C GLU A 84 0.63 6.83 8.69
N HIS A 85 0.01 5.66 8.84
CA HIS A 85 0.24 4.81 9.99
C HIS A 85 0.21 3.36 9.56
N ILE A 86 1.12 2.57 10.12
CA ILE A 86 1.16 1.15 9.87
C ILE A 86 1.67 0.47 11.15
N ASP A 87 1.06 -0.63 11.54
CA ASP A 87 1.45 -1.30 12.77
C ASP A 87 2.68 -2.19 12.55
N LEU A 88 3.28 -2.61 13.65
CA LEU A 88 4.54 -3.36 13.58
C LEU A 88 4.38 -4.70 12.87
N ALA A 89 3.27 -5.38 13.10
CA ALA A 89 3.05 -6.66 12.43
C ALA A 89 2.95 -6.48 10.93
N SER A 90 2.24 -5.44 10.50
CA SER A 90 2.09 -5.13 9.08
C SER A 90 3.42 -4.72 8.46
N ILE A 91 4.23 -3.94 9.19
CA ILE A 91 5.55 -3.56 8.71
C ILE A 91 6.40 -4.81 8.48
N ALA A 92 6.33 -5.77 9.38
CA ALA A 92 7.11 -7.00 9.25
C ALA A 92 6.72 -7.76 7.99
N HIS A 93 5.43 -7.88 7.71
CA HIS A 93 4.96 -8.55 6.51
C HIS A 93 5.36 -7.80 5.25
N LEU A 94 5.19 -6.49 5.27
CA LEU A 94 5.53 -5.65 4.11
C LEU A 94 7.02 -5.69 3.84
N ARG A 95 7.82 -5.63 4.90
CA ARG A 95 9.27 -5.71 4.79
C ARG A 95 9.69 -7.00 4.10
N ARG A 96 9.12 -8.11 4.53
CA ARG A 96 9.47 -9.40 3.96
C ARG A 96 9.09 -9.45 2.48
N LEU A 97 7.91 -8.93 2.16
CA LEU A 97 7.46 -8.91 0.78
C LEU A 97 8.40 -8.09 -0.10
N ILE A 98 8.81 -6.92 0.38
CA ILE A 98 9.69 -6.06 -0.39
C ILE A 98 11.07 -6.69 -0.56
N GLU A 99 11.57 -7.33 0.48
CA GLU A 99 12.85 -8.04 0.40
C GLU A 99 12.83 -9.09 -0.69
N LEU A 100 11.74 -9.84 -0.78
CA LEU A 100 11.62 -10.88 -1.76
C LEU A 100 11.57 -10.34 -3.19
N ASN A 101 11.09 -9.12 -3.34
CA ASN A 101 10.92 -8.53 -4.67
C ASN A 101 12.03 -7.58 -5.08
N LEU A 102 12.61 -6.85 -4.13
CA LEU A 102 13.67 -5.91 -4.46
C LEU A 102 15.06 -6.54 -4.36
N GLY A 103 15.25 -7.36 -3.36
CA GLY A 103 16.54 -7.97 -3.15
C GLY A 103 17.63 -7.02 -2.68
N ASP A 104 17.26 -5.85 -2.18
CA ASP A 104 18.21 -4.84 -1.73
C ASP A 104 17.92 -4.42 -0.30
N PRO A 105 18.63 -4.99 0.68
CA PRO A 105 18.36 -4.67 2.09
C PRO A 105 18.61 -3.21 2.45
N LYS A 106 19.54 -2.56 1.77
CA LYS A 106 19.83 -1.16 2.08
C LYS A 106 18.69 -0.25 1.69
N GLU A 107 18.08 -0.53 0.57
CA GLU A 107 16.94 0.22 0.10
C GLU A 107 15.79 0.07 1.08
N LEU A 108 15.56 -1.16 1.53
CA LEU A 108 14.51 -1.45 2.48
C LEU A 108 14.74 -0.71 3.79
N GLU A 109 15.96 -0.72 4.27
CA GLU A 109 16.30 -0.06 5.52
C GLU A 109 16.03 1.43 5.46
N ARG A 110 16.35 2.02 4.32
CA ARG A 110 16.13 3.44 4.12
C ARG A 110 14.65 3.78 4.13
N GLU A 111 13.85 2.93 3.50
CA GLU A 111 12.41 3.14 3.45
C GLU A 111 11.79 2.99 4.84
N LEU A 112 12.26 2.01 5.59
CA LEU A 112 11.78 1.82 6.95
C LEU A 112 12.09 3.00 7.84
N LYS A 113 13.28 3.56 7.73
CA LYS A 113 13.65 4.72 8.52
C LYS A 113 12.78 5.91 8.19
N ALA A 114 12.52 6.13 6.93
CA ALA A 114 11.66 7.23 6.53
C ALA A 114 10.27 7.09 7.10
N LEU A 115 9.75 5.86 7.13
CA LEU A 115 8.43 5.61 7.64
C LEU A 115 8.35 5.83 9.15
N ILE A 116 9.37 5.37 9.86
CA ILE A 116 9.38 5.45 11.32
C ILE A 116 9.54 6.90 11.81
N HIS A 117 10.27 7.69 11.05
CA HIS A 117 10.52 9.06 11.45
C HIS A 117 9.45 10.06 11.04
N ILE A 118 8.39 9.59 10.49
CA ILE A 118 7.23 10.44 10.21
C ILE A 118 6.39 10.70 11.47
#